data_21af7bd46bd44736c59dd2aefd85ecb1
#
_entry.id   21af7bd46bd44736c59dd2aefd85ecb1
#
_cell.length_a   1.000
_cell.length_b   1.000
_cell.length_c   1.000
_cell.angle_alpha   90.00
_cell.angle_beta   90.00
_cell.angle_gamma   90.00
#
_symmetry.space_group_name_H-M   'P 1'
#
loop_
_entity.id
_entity.type
_entity.pdbx_description
1 polymer ?
#
loop_
_entity_poly.entity_id
_entity_poly.type
_entity_poly.pdbx_seq_one_letter_code
_entity_poly.pdbx_strand_id
1 'polypeptide(L)'
;MLGRPNRSGETELRSIVEVHVAPLGYEHDRIREPVLAYGADVLYLLTGEGPERLSYHEDLRGDLEAEGVTVRSRAIDLGDIYDVLGEVTTIVDEYDDDIVRVNVSSGPKLAAIGAALACMATDASGYHVHPESRSHPVEEVPRTRGMRMAEQLPSYPLETPTEDQVRILNYIDSTDDATYTPKKSDLIEFAEENDLSFIIRSNPANDKAKFALLNNRIVDPLLENGYVEVEPVGRTKQVSLTETGANALRAFRHKLPSSSKSA
;
A
#
# COMPACT_ATOMS: atom_id res chain seq x y z
N MET A 1 -51.62 23.69 -17.83
CA MET A 1 -50.16 23.96 -18.02
C MET A 1 -49.41 23.13 -17.02
N LEU A 2 -48.88 22.00 -17.47
CA LEU A 2 -48.10 21.09 -16.64
C LEU A 2 -46.62 21.35 -16.92
N GLY A 3 -45.91 21.89 -15.92
CA GLY A 3 -44.49 22.14 -15.97
C GLY A 3 -43.72 20.80 -15.99
N ARG A 4 -42.84 20.61 -16.98
CA ARG A 4 -41.91 19.50 -17.06
C ARG A 4 -40.76 19.73 -16.03
N PRO A 5 -40.32 18.72 -15.27
CA PRO A 5 -39.12 18.86 -14.47
C PRO A 5 -37.89 18.86 -15.39
N ASN A 6 -37.05 19.86 -15.22
CA ASN A 6 -35.76 20.01 -15.87
C ASN A 6 -34.83 18.93 -15.34
N ARG A 7 -34.44 17.97 -16.17
CA ARG A 7 -33.36 17.02 -15.92
C ARG A 7 -32.08 17.57 -16.53
N SER A 8 -31.40 18.44 -15.83
CA SER A 8 -29.97 18.72 -16.06
C SER A 8 -29.15 17.80 -15.15
N GLY A 9 -29.02 16.56 -15.58
CA GLY A 9 -27.95 15.70 -15.10
C GLY A 9 -26.69 16.02 -15.92
N GLU A 10 -25.99 17.06 -15.54
CA GLU A 10 -24.60 17.24 -15.97
C GLU A 10 -23.80 16.13 -15.30
N THR A 11 -23.46 15.10 -16.07
CA THR A 11 -22.41 14.16 -15.69
C THR A 11 -21.11 14.96 -15.80
N GLU A 12 -20.61 15.50 -14.68
CA GLU A 12 -19.25 16.02 -14.62
C GLU A 12 -18.32 14.84 -15.00
N LEU A 13 -17.67 14.98 -16.16
CA LEU A 13 -16.60 14.07 -16.55
C LEU A 13 -15.47 14.29 -15.56
N ARG A 14 -15.29 13.35 -14.63
CA ARG A 14 -14.13 13.33 -13.74
C ARG A 14 -12.88 13.22 -14.62
N SER A 15 -11.94 14.15 -14.49
CA SER A 15 -10.63 14.02 -15.12
C SER A 15 -9.84 12.95 -14.37
N ILE A 16 -9.21 12.04 -15.11
CA ILE A 16 -8.26 11.07 -14.57
C ILE A 16 -7.04 11.86 -14.07
N VAL A 17 -6.60 11.56 -12.85
CA VAL A 17 -5.43 12.17 -12.24
C VAL A 17 -4.21 11.27 -12.49
N GLU A 18 -3.10 11.86 -12.93
CA GLU A 18 -1.82 11.16 -13.06
C GLU A 18 -1.00 11.37 -11.78
N VAL A 19 -0.83 10.30 -11.01
CA VAL A 19 -0.16 10.30 -9.71
C VAL A 19 1.18 9.58 -9.81
N HIS A 20 2.24 10.23 -9.35
CA HIS A 20 3.55 9.61 -9.23
C HIS A 20 3.93 9.38 -7.78
N VAL A 21 4.62 8.29 -7.50
CA VAL A 21 5.21 7.98 -6.18
C VAL A 21 6.70 7.75 -6.36
N ALA A 22 7.53 8.44 -5.58
CA ALA A 22 8.98 8.31 -5.68
C ALA A 22 9.64 8.27 -4.29
N PRO A 23 10.35 7.20 -3.92
CA PRO A 23 11.25 7.21 -2.77
C PRO A 23 12.35 8.26 -2.98
N LEU A 24 12.54 9.14 -2.00
CA LEU A 24 13.50 10.22 -2.09
C LEU A 24 14.91 9.72 -1.74
N GLY A 25 15.86 10.03 -2.61
CA GLY A 25 17.28 9.72 -2.46
C GLY A 25 18.14 10.86 -2.97
N TYR A 26 19.22 10.53 -3.63
CA TYR A 26 20.17 11.48 -4.21
C TYR A 26 19.88 11.79 -5.68
N GLU A 27 18.75 11.33 -6.21
CA GLU A 27 18.40 11.37 -7.62
C GLU A 27 17.36 12.45 -7.91
N HIS A 28 17.80 13.67 -8.24
CA HIS A 28 16.93 14.80 -8.58
C HIS A 28 16.24 14.57 -9.94
N ASP A 29 17.02 14.49 -11.02
CA ASP A 29 16.50 14.45 -12.40
C ASP A 29 15.74 13.14 -12.70
N ARG A 30 16.11 12.03 -12.04
CA ARG A 30 15.38 10.76 -12.16
C ARG A 30 13.98 10.79 -11.53
N ILE A 31 13.68 11.79 -10.72
CA ILE A 31 12.34 12.06 -10.20
C ILE A 31 11.67 13.13 -11.04
N ARG A 32 12.33 14.28 -11.22
CA ARG A 32 11.76 15.44 -11.89
C ARG A 32 11.36 15.16 -13.35
N GLU A 33 12.28 14.62 -14.14
CA GLU A 33 12.05 14.48 -15.57
C GLU A 33 10.91 13.52 -15.94
N PRO A 34 10.79 12.30 -15.36
CA PRO A 34 9.64 11.46 -15.65
C PRO A 34 8.32 12.04 -15.14
N VAL A 35 8.29 12.72 -14.00
CA VAL A 35 7.08 13.40 -13.49
C VAL A 35 6.56 14.39 -14.52
N LEU A 36 7.44 15.23 -15.09
CA LEU A 36 7.07 16.19 -16.11
C LEU A 36 6.77 15.51 -17.46
N ALA A 37 7.54 14.51 -17.85
CA ALA A 37 7.36 13.80 -19.13
C ALA A 37 6.05 13.03 -19.22
N TYR A 38 5.57 12.48 -18.12
CA TYR A 38 4.26 11.82 -18.05
C TYR A 38 3.11 12.80 -17.77
N GLY A 39 3.41 14.05 -17.44
CA GLY A 39 2.39 15.07 -17.13
C GLY A 39 1.66 14.79 -15.80
N ALA A 40 2.41 14.45 -14.77
CA ALA A 40 1.83 14.15 -13.47
C ALA A 40 1.14 15.36 -12.84
N ASP A 41 -0.05 15.15 -12.29
CA ASP A 41 -0.80 16.14 -11.51
C ASP A 41 -0.32 16.17 -10.05
N VAL A 42 0.05 14.99 -9.52
CA VAL A 42 0.45 14.81 -8.11
C VAL A 42 1.72 13.96 -8.04
N LEU A 43 2.66 14.39 -7.19
CA LEU A 43 3.83 13.59 -6.81
C LEU A 43 3.84 13.36 -5.30
N TYR A 44 3.89 12.10 -4.89
CA TYR A 44 4.22 11.70 -3.53
C TYR A 44 5.72 11.40 -3.42
N LEU A 45 6.42 12.20 -2.60
CA LEU A 45 7.79 11.94 -2.19
C LEU A 45 7.78 11.13 -0.90
N LEU A 46 8.26 9.89 -0.94
CA LEU A 46 8.50 9.08 0.25
C LEU A 46 9.83 9.49 0.86
N THR A 47 9.81 10.03 2.08
CA THR A 47 11.00 10.58 2.75
C THR A 47 11.34 9.76 3.97
N GLY A 48 12.64 9.63 4.30
CA GLY A 48 13.07 9.03 5.56
C GLY A 48 12.68 9.87 6.78
N GLU A 49 12.58 9.22 7.92
CA GLU A 49 12.45 9.90 9.21
C GLU A 49 13.79 10.57 9.58
N GLY A 50 13.80 11.89 9.71
CA GLY A 50 14.97 12.63 10.18
C GLY A 50 15.15 14.00 9.52
N PRO A 51 16.07 14.82 10.08
CA PRO A 51 16.29 16.21 9.64
C PRO A 51 17.13 16.34 8.37
N GLU A 52 17.64 15.25 7.79
CA GLU A 52 18.54 15.33 6.62
C GLU A 52 17.75 15.61 5.33
N ARG A 53 17.25 16.83 5.21
CA ARG A 53 16.83 17.38 3.93
C ARG A 53 18.05 18.00 3.26
N LEU A 54 18.46 17.41 2.14
CA LEU A 54 19.48 18.01 1.30
C LEU A 54 18.88 19.19 0.53
N SER A 55 19.68 20.24 0.27
CA SER A 55 19.20 21.46 -0.39
C SER A 55 18.45 21.18 -1.70
N TYR A 56 18.95 20.23 -2.51
CA TYR A 56 18.30 19.87 -3.77
C TYR A 56 16.93 19.16 -3.62
N HIS A 57 16.54 18.72 -2.43
CA HIS A 57 15.17 18.22 -2.18
C HIS A 57 14.15 19.38 -2.17
N GLU A 58 14.57 20.54 -1.66
CA GLU A 58 13.76 21.74 -1.71
C GLU A 58 13.71 22.33 -3.12
N ASP A 59 14.84 22.30 -3.84
CA ASP A 59 14.90 22.70 -5.25
C ASP A 59 13.99 21.79 -6.10
N LEU A 60 14.03 20.46 -5.92
CA LEU A 60 13.14 19.51 -6.61
C LEU A 60 11.66 19.84 -6.41
N ARG A 61 11.27 20.10 -5.16
CA ARG A 61 9.89 20.50 -4.85
C ARG A 61 9.52 21.79 -5.54
N GLY A 62 10.34 22.82 -5.37
CA GLY A 62 10.10 24.15 -5.96
C GLY A 62 9.99 24.11 -7.49
N ASP A 63 10.87 23.38 -8.15
CA ASP A 63 10.84 23.18 -9.59
C ASP A 63 9.53 22.53 -10.07
N LEU A 64 9.08 21.47 -9.40
CA LEU A 64 7.86 20.76 -9.77
C LEU A 64 6.59 21.56 -9.48
N GLU A 65 6.54 22.26 -8.33
CA GLU A 65 5.42 23.14 -7.99
C GLU A 65 5.32 24.33 -8.97
N ALA A 66 6.45 24.83 -9.46
CA ALA A 66 6.48 25.89 -10.49
C ALA A 66 5.91 25.41 -11.85
N GLU A 67 6.02 24.13 -12.16
CA GLU A 67 5.45 23.50 -13.36
C GLU A 67 3.99 23.01 -13.14
N GLY A 68 3.40 23.29 -11.97
CA GLY A 68 2.00 22.99 -11.65
C GLY A 68 1.74 21.63 -11.00
N VAL A 69 2.77 20.88 -10.67
CA VAL A 69 2.64 19.58 -10.00
C VAL A 69 2.37 19.78 -8.50
N THR A 70 1.36 19.10 -7.96
CA THR A 70 1.12 19.10 -6.51
C THR A 70 2.08 18.12 -5.82
N VAL A 71 3.04 18.63 -5.05
CA VAL A 71 4.04 17.79 -4.35
C VAL A 71 3.64 17.53 -2.91
N ARG A 72 3.45 16.26 -2.55
CA ARG A 72 3.15 15.77 -1.20
C ARG A 72 4.32 14.96 -0.65
N SER A 73 4.51 14.97 0.67
CA SER A 73 5.53 14.14 1.33
C SER A 73 4.89 13.18 2.31
N ARG A 74 5.40 11.96 2.35
CA ARG A 74 5.06 10.92 3.33
C ARG A 74 6.34 10.48 4.03
N ALA A 75 6.42 10.66 5.34
CA ALA A 75 7.58 10.24 6.14
C ALA A 75 7.41 8.78 6.57
N ILE A 76 8.35 7.93 6.17
CA ILE A 76 8.35 6.47 6.45
C ILE A 76 9.78 5.98 6.65
N ASP A 77 9.96 4.77 7.13
CA ASP A 77 11.26 4.11 7.10
C ASP A 77 11.58 3.58 5.70
N LEU A 78 12.38 4.31 4.94
CA LEU A 78 12.85 3.89 3.60
C LEU A 78 13.79 2.68 3.64
N GLY A 79 14.30 2.29 4.81
CA GLY A 79 15.09 1.09 5.05
C GLY A 79 14.23 -0.15 5.31
N ASP A 80 12.93 0.00 5.52
CA ASP A 80 11.98 -1.09 5.73
C ASP A 80 11.12 -1.32 4.47
N ILE A 81 11.24 -2.53 3.90
CA ILE A 81 10.50 -2.93 2.69
C ILE A 81 8.99 -2.87 2.91
N TYR A 82 8.50 -3.27 4.10
CA TYR A 82 7.08 -3.35 4.38
C TYR A 82 6.46 -1.98 4.64
N ASP A 83 7.22 -1.03 5.21
CA ASP A 83 6.75 0.35 5.33
C ASP A 83 6.57 1.00 3.96
N VAL A 84 7.55 0.81 3.07
CA VAL A 84 7.44 1.31 1.69
C VAL A 84 6.30 0.64 0.94
N LEU A 85 6.20 -0.69 1.01
CA LEU A 85 5.11 -1.44 0.37
C LEU A 85 3.75 -0.98 0.89
N GLY A 86 3.60 -0.86 2.22
CA GLY A 86 2.35 -0.43 2.84
C GLY A 86 1.95 1.01 2.48
N GLU A 87 2.91 1.94 2.40
CA GLU A 87 2.61 3.31 2.03
C GLU A 87 2.25 3.44 0.54
N VAL A 88 2.99 2.76 -0.34
CA VAL A 88 2.69 2.76 -1.78
C VAL A 88 1.31 2.15 -2.04
N THR A 89 1.00 0.99 -1.45
CA THR A 89 -0.33 0.37 -1.63
C THR A 89 -1.45 1.24 -1.05
N THR A 90 -1.18 2.01 0.01
CA THR A 90 -2.14 2.96 0.57
C THR A 90 -2.40 4.12 -0.40
N ILE A 91 -1.34 4.67 -1.02
CA ILE A 91 -1.51 5.73 -2.04
C ILE A 91 -2.28 5.19 -3.24
N VAL A 92 -2.00 3.97 -3.70
CA VAL A 92 -2.75 3.36 -4.81
C VAL A 92 -4.23 3.23 -4.48
N ASP A 93 -4.58 2.82 -3.26
CA ASP A 93 -5.97 2.71 -2.80
C ASP A 93 -6.67 4.09 -2.68
N GLU A 94 -5.91 5.16 -2.33
CA GLU A 94 -6.42 6.54 -2.32
C GLU A 94 -6.79 7.05 -3.72
N TYR A 95 -6.27 6.43 -4.78
CA TYR A 95 -6.42 6.81 -6.19
C TYR A 95 -6.86 5.63 -7.08
N ASP A 96 -7.82 4.83 -6.59
CA ASP A 96 -8.29 3.59 -7.22
C ASP A 96 -8.88 3.75 -8.63
N ASP A 97 -9.38 4.93 -8.96
CA ASP A 97 -9.93 5.30 -10.28
C ASP A 97 -8.94 6.11 -11.16
N ASP A 98 -7.70 6.30 -10.71
CA ASP A 98 -6.71 7.19 -11.32
C ASP A 98 -5.48 6.40 -11.81
N ILE A 99 -4.54 7.06 -12.46
CA ILE A 99 -3.30 6.40 -12.91
C ILE A 99 -2.22 6.60 -11.84
N VAL A 100 -1.71 5.52 -11.27
CA VAL A 100 -0.59 5.58 -10.32
C VAL A 100 0.66 4.98 -10.92
N ARG A 101 1.75 5.76 -10.95
CA ARG A 101 3.08 5.33 -11.40
C ARG A 101 4.09 5.42 -10.27
N VAL A 102 4.89 4.38 -10.12
CA VAL A 102 5.87 4.27 -9.03
C VAL A 102 7.28 4.24 -9.58
N ASN A 103 8.10 5.19 -9.16
CA ASN A 103 9.51 5.24 -9.52
C ASN A 103 10.32 4.26 -8.67
N VAL A 104 10.79 3.16 -9.26
CA VAL A 104 11.62 2.16 -8.56
C VAL A 104 13.12 2.40 -8.75
N SER A 105 13.51 3.56 -9.25
CA SER A 105 14.91 3.87 -9.56
C SER A 105 15.53 4.93 -8.65
N SER A 106 14.74 5.54 -7.79
CA SER A 106 15.17 6.54 -6.81
C SER A 106 15.14 5.99 -5.38
N GLY A 107 15.81 6.67 -4.47
CA GLY A 107 15.88 6.29 -3.07
C GLY A 107 16.80 5.11 -2.75
N PRO A 108 16.78 4.63 -1.50
CA PRO A 108 17.53 3.45 -1.08
C PRO A 108 17.07 2.18 -1.80
N LYS A 109 17.96 1.18 -1.91
CA LYS A 109 17.64 -0.09 -2.60
C LYS A 109 16.45 -0.83 -2.00
N LEU A 110 16.29 -0.82 -0.67
CA LEU A 110 15.16 -1.47 0.00
C LEU A 110 13.85 -0.77 -0.32
N ALA A 111 13.87 0.56 -0.41
CA ALA A 111 12.70 1.33 -0.86
C ALA A 111 12.31 0.98 -2.31
N ALA A 112 13.28 0.84 -3.22
CA ALA A 112 13.02 0.41 -4.59
C ALA A 112 12.40 -0.99 -4.66
N ILE A 113 12.86 -1.91 -3.80
CA ILE A 113 12.28 -3.27 -3.71
C ILE A 113 10.85 -3.22 -3.18
N GLY A 114 10.59 -2.50 -2.08
CA GLY A 114 9.25 -2.35 -1.51
C GLY A 114 8.26 -1.71 -2.51
N ALA A 115 8.70 -0.67 -3.22
CA ALA A 115 7.94 -0.01 -4.27
C ALA A 115 7.61 -0.95 -5.44
N ALA A 116 8.58 -1.76 -5.89
CA ALA A 116 8.35 -2.75 -6.94
C ALA A 116 7.37 -3.85 -6.50
N LEU A 117 7.47 -4.33 -5.25
CA LEU A 117 6.52 -5.30 -4.69
C LEU A 117 5.11 -4.71 -4.59
N ALA A 118 4.98 -3.44 -4.25
CA ALA A 118 3.68 -2.75 -4.24
C ALA A 118 3.05 -2.72 -5.63
N CYS A 119 3.81 -2.43 -6.68
CA CYS A 119 3.32 -2.49 -8.06
C CYS A 119 2.88 -3.90 -8.49
N MET A 120 3.54 -4.94 -7.97
CA MET A 120 3.14 -6.33 -8.23
C MET A 120 1.85 -6.71 -7.50
N ALA A 121 1.56 -6.07 -6.37
CA ALA A 121 0.40 -6.34 -5.51
C ALA A 121 -0.83 -5.49 -5.85
N THR A 122 -0.70 -4.50 -6.72
CA THR A 122 -1.72 -3.52 -7.08
C THR A 122 -1.75 -3.26 -8.58
N ASP A 123 -2.65 -2.37 -9.04
CA ASP A 123 -2.72 -1.95 -10.44
C ASP A 123 -1.73 -0.81 -10.79
N ALA A 124 -0.87 -0.40 -9.86
CA ALA A 124 0.13 0.63 -10.10
C ALA A 124 1.20 0.18 -11.10
N SER A 125 1.66 1.11 -11.93
CA SER A 125 2.70 0.86 -12.92
C SER A 125 4.08 1.27 -12.41
N GLY A 126 4.97 0.30 -12.14
CA GLY A 126 6.35 0.58 -11.80
C GLY A 126 7.18 1.01 -13.02
N TYR A 127 8.09 1.98 -12.85
CA TYR A 127 9.01 2.38 -13.91
C TYR A 127 10.42 2.62 -13.39
N HIS A 128 11.40 2.35 -14.25
CA HIS A 128 12.82 2.60 -14.00
C HIS A 128 13.37 3.66 -14.92
N VAL A 129 14.16 4.58 -14.38
CA VAL A 129 14.80 5.67 -15.11
C VAL A 129 16.28 5.38 -15.30
N HIS A 130 16.73 5.31 -16.54
CA HIS A 130 18.15 5.22 -16.89
C HIS A 130 18.76 6.62 -16.91
N PRO A 131 19.72 6.95 -16.03
CA PRO A 131 20.35 8.27 -16.06
C PRO A 131 21.27 8.44 -17.26
N GLU A 132 21.36 9.65 -17.80
CA GLU A 132 22.31 9.99 -18.87
C GLU A 132 23.76 9.92 -18.38
N SER A 133 24.00 10.35 -17.14
CA SER A 133 25.32 10.36 -16.52
C SER A 133 25.25 9.98 -15.05
N ARG A 134 26.39 9.57 -14.50
CA ARG A 134 26.56 9.27 -13.07
C ARG A 134 27.77 10.00 -12.53
N SER A 135 27.60 10.79 -11.47
CA SER A 135 28.71 11.40 -10.74
C SER A 135 29.33 10.42 -9.73
N HIS A 136 30.61 10.63 -9.39
CA HIS A 136 31.26 9.84 -8.34
C HIS A 136 30.84 10.29 -6.93
N PRO A 137 30.87 9.41 -5.91
CA PRO A 137 30.24 9.59 -4.60
C PRO A 137 30.95 10.57 -3.64
N VAL A 138 31.86 11.41 -4.10
CA VAL A 138 32.72 12.26 -3.24
C VAL A 138 32.13 13.67 -3.02
N GLU A 139 31.08 14.03 -3.72
CA GLU A 139 30.48 15.37 -3.62
C GLU A 139 29.00 15.27 -3.23
N GLU A 140 28.51 16.25 -2.46
CA GLU A 140 27.09 16.41 -2.06
C GLU A 140 26.22 16.87 -3.26
N VAL A 141 26.35 16.20 -4.39
CA VAL A 141 25.60 16.47 -5.62
C VAL A 141 24.77 15.25 -6.03
N PRO A 142 23.68 15.43 -6.74
CA PRO A 142 22.89 14.30 -7.27
C PRO A 142 23.79 13.34 -8.06
N ARG A 143 23.73 12.05 -7.69
CA ARG A 143 24.61 11.01 -8.29
C ARG A 143 24.33 10.73 -9.76
N THR A 144 23.24 11.24 -10.26
CA THR A 144 22.80 11.05 -11.65
C THR A 144 22.18 12.34 -12.18
N ARG A 145 22.32 12.57 -13.49
CA ARG A 145 21.73 13.72 -14.19
C ARG A 145 21.03 13.24 -15.45
N GLY A 146 19.98 13.96 -15.84
CA GLY A 146 19.19 13.68 -17.02
C GLY A 146 18.38 12.37 -16.93
N MET A 147 17.42 12.22 -17.81
CA MET A 147 16.67 10.99 -18.04
C MET A 147 16.95 10.50 -19.47
N ARG A 148 17.63 9.37 -19.59
CA ARG A 148 17.80 8.73 -20.89
C ARG A 148 16.53 8.04 -21.36
N MET A 149 15.89 7.31 -20.45
CA MET A 149 14.69 6.52 -20.72
C MET A 149 13.95 6.21 -19.42
N ALA A 150 12.63 6.30 -19.47
CA ALA A 150 11.76 5.69 -18.48
C ALA A 150 11.23 4.37 -19.06
N GLU A 151 11.53 3.25 -18.40
CA GLU A 151 11.11 1.91 -18.80
C GLU A 151 10.09 1.37 -17.81
N GLN A 152 8.93 0.95 -18.33
CA GLN A 152 7.89 0.34 -17.49
C GLN A 152 8.32 -1.09 -17.11
N LEU A 153 8.19 -1.42 -15.83
CA LEU A 153 8.46 -2.78 -15.37
C LEU A 153 7.29 -3.71 -15.71
N PRO A 154 7.57 -5.01 -15.96
CA PRO A 154 6.51 -5.99 -16.10
C PRO A 154 5.70 -6.09 -14.79
N SER A 155 4.38 -6.19 -14.92
CA SER A 155 3.49 -6.40 -13.78
C SER A 155 3.24 -7.90 -13.59
N TYR A 156 3.51 -8.38 -12.39
CA TYR A 156 3.18 -9.75 -11.96
C TYR A 156 2.32 -9.66 -10.71
N PRO A 157 1.05 -10.08 -10.75
CA PRO A 157 0.21 -10.05 -9.56
C PRO A 157 0.78 -10.97 -8.49
N LEU A 158 0.93 -10.47 -7.28
CA LEU A 158 1.23 -11.25 -6.08
C LEU A 158 -0.08 -11.68 -5.42
N GLU A 159 -0.11 -12.90 -4.89
CA GLU A 159 -1.20 -13.30 -4.00
C GLU A 159 -1.12 -12.48 -2.72
N THR A 160 -2.14 -11.67 -2.49
CA THR A 160 -2.22 -10.81 -1.31
C THR A 160 -3.34 -11.29 -0.38
N PRO A 161 -3.21 -11.10 0.94
CA PRO A 161 -4.29 -11.45 1.84
C PRO A 161 -5.59 -10.70 1.47
N THR A 162 -6.71 -11.39 1.54
CA THR A 162 -8.03 -10.79 1.31
C THR A 162 -8.37 -9.77 2.41
N GLU A 163 -9.36 -8.90 2.19
CA GLU A 163 -9.85 -7.97 3.22
C GLU A 163 -10.22 -8.71 4.50
N ASP A 164 -11.00 -9.80 4.42
CA ASP A 164 -11.38 -10.60 5.58
C ASP A 164 -10.15 -11.15 6.33
N GLN A 165 -9.12 -11.60 5.60
CA GLN A 165 -7.87 -12.09 6.19
C GLN A 165 -7.11 -10.95 6.91
N VAL A 166 -7.00 -9.77 6.30
CA VAL A 166 -6.36 -8.60 6.94
C VAL A 166 -7.12 -8.15 8.19
N ARG A 167 -8.45 -8.16 8.16
CA ARG A 167 -9.28 -7.84 9.34
C ARG A 167 -9.08 -8.86 10.46
N ILE A 168 -8.95 -10.14 10.15
CA ILE A 168 -8.62 -11.18 11.15
C ILE A 168 -7.20 -11.02 11.69
N LEU A 169 -6.19 -10.72 10.85
CA LEU A 169 -4.83 -10.43 11.33
C LEU A 169 -4.82 -9.24 12.28
N ASN A 170 -5.57 -8.17 11.96
CA ASN A 170 -5.69 -7.00 12.82
C ASN A 170 -6.40 -7.31 14.16
N TYR A 171 -7.40 -8.17 14.12
CA TYR A 171 -8.06 -8.63 15.35
C TYR A 171 -7.10 -9.41 16.24
N ILE A 172 -6.33 -10.36 15.67
CA ILE A 172 -5.33 -11.12 16.42
C ILE A 172 -4.29 -10.17 17.02
N ASP A 173 -3.72 -9.25 16.24
CA ASP A 173 -2.72 -8.27 16.67
C ASP A 173 -3.20 -7.40 17.84
N SER A 174 -4.47 -7.00 17.80
CA SER A 174 -5.07 -6.15 18.83
C SER A 174 -5.51 -6.90 20.11
N THR A 175 -5.63 -8.23 20.02
CA THR A 175 -6.20 -9.06 21.10
C THR A 175 -5.17 -9.97 21.76
N ASP A 176 -4.11 -10.33 21.04
CA ASP A 176 -3.03 -11.18 21.56
C ASP A 176 -2.12 -10.35 22.49
N ASP A 177 -2.10 -10.73 23.76
CA ASP A 177 -1.29 -10.07 24.78
C ASP A 177 -0.63 -11.09 25.73
N ALA A 178 0.09 -10.62 26.74
CA ALA A 178 0.77 -11.48 27.72
C ALA A 178 -0.17 -12.41 28.51
N THR A 179 -1.49 -12.16 28.48
CA THR A 179 -2.48 -12.88 29.29
C THR A 179 -3.47 -13.68 28.44
N TYR A 180 -3.62 -13.34 27.18
CA TYR A 180 -4.64 -13.94 26.32
C TYR A 180 -4.21 -14.03 24.86
N THR A 181 -4.34 -15.20 24.26
CA THR A 181 -4.16 -15.45 22.82
C THR A 181 -5.50 -15.88 22.23
N PRO A 182 -5.98 -15.24 21.15
CA PRO A 182 -7.26 -15.55 20.51
C PRO A 182 -7.39 -17.00 20.07
N LYS A 183 -8.59 -17.55 20.22
CA LYS A 183 -8.94 -18.90 19.77
C LYS A 183 -9.70 -18.83 18.45
N LYS A 184 -9.76 -19.95 17.73
CA LYS A 184 -10.58 -20.03 16.51
C LYS A 184 -12.07 -19.68 16.74
N SER A 185 -12.61 -19.93 17.95
CA SER A 185 -13.98 -19.51 18.32
C SER A 185 -14.13 -17.99 18.30
N ASP A 186 -13.14 -17.28 18.81
CA ASP A 186 -13.17 -15.83 18.93
C ASP A 186 -13.03 -15.16 17.54
N LEU A 187 -12.30 -15.81 16.62
CA LEU A 187 -12.23 -15.37 15.22
C LEU A 187 -13.60 -15.50 14.51
N ILE A 188 -14.39 -16.53 14.86
CA ILE A 188 -15.75 -16.70 14.33
C ILE A 188 -16.67 -15.61 14.90
N GLU A 189 -16.63 -15.38 16.23
CA GLU A 189 -17.42 -14.36 16.90
C GLU A 189 -17.11 -12.97 16.32
N PHE A 190 -15.83 -12.63 16.21
CA PHE A 190 -15.39 -11.40 15.56
C PHE A 190 -15.91 -11.28 14.12
N ALA A 191 -15.84 -12.38 13.34
CA ALA A 191 -16.29 -12.38 11.95
C ALA A 191 -17.81 -12.16 11.83
N GLU A 192 -18.60 -12.71 12.76
CA GLU A 192 -20.06 -12.50 12.80
C GLU A 192 -20.43 -11.09 13.26
N GLU A 193 -19.77 -10.58 14.30
CA GLU A 193 -20.01 -9.22 14.84
C GLU A 193 -19.61 -8.12 13.86
N ASN A 194 -18.65 -8.39 12.98
CA ASN A 194 -18.11 -7.43 12.04
C ASN A 194 -18.51 -7.70 10.57
N ASP A 195 -19.50 -8.56 10.34
CA ASP A 195 -20.06 -8.87 9.02
C ASP A 195 -18.99 -9.28 7.98
N LEU A 196 -18.01 -10.11 8.34
CA LEU A 196 -16.99 -10.54 7.41
C LEU A 196 -17.60 -11.34 6.24
N SER A 197 -17.12 -11.07 5.04
CA SER A 197 -17.78 -11.55 3.82
C SER A 197 -17.81 -13.07 3.69
N PHE A 198 -16.81 -13.78 4.21
CA PHE A 198 -16.75 -15.24 4.14
C PHE A 198 -17.84 -15.92 4.99
N ILE A 199 -18.29 -15.30 6.10
CA ILE A 199 -19.40 -15.79 6.94
C ILE A 199 -20.75 -15.39 6.34
N ILE A 200 -20.94 -14.10 6.04
CA ILE A 200 -22.22 -13.53 5.59
C ILE A 200 -22.68 -14.16 4.27
N ARG A 201 -21.79 -14.24 3.28
CA ARG A 201 -22.14 -14.77 1.94
C ARG A 201 -22.43 -16.27 1.96
N SER A 202 -21.83 -17.01 2.89
CA SER A 202 -21.95 -18.46 2.95
C SER A 202 -23.12 -18.92 3.82
N ASN A 203 -23.60 -18.09 4.73
CA ASN A 203 -24.70 -18.34 5.67
C ASN A 203 -24.66 -19.76 6.28
N PRO A 204 -23.62 -20.12 7.07
CA PRO A 204 -23.41 -21.48 7.53
C PRO A 204 -24.51 -21.95 8.51
N ALA A 205 -25.03 -23.15 8.29
CA ALA A 205 -26.20 -23.66 9.01
C ALA A 205 -25.90 -24.06 10.48
N ASN A 206 -24.64 -24.25 10.87
CA ASN A 206 -24.23 -24.65 12.21
C ASN A 206 -22.75 -24.33 12.47
N ASP A 207 -22.33 -24.46 13.74
CA ASP A 207 -20.96 -24.16 14.17
C ASP A 207 -19.90 -24.96 13.43
N LYS A 208 -20.15 -26.24 13.15
CA LYS A 208 -19.21 -27.08 12.37
C LYS A 208 -18.96 -26.48 10.97
N ALA A 209 -20.00 -25.95 10.33
CA ALA A 209 -19.86 -25.30 9.03
C ALA A 209 -19.10 -23.96 9.15
N LYS A 210 -19.32 -23.18 10.24
CA LYS A 210 -18.56 -21.96 10.51
C LYS A 210 -17.07 -22.23 10.67
N PHE A 211 -16.69 -23.25 11.45
CA PHE A 211 -15.29 -23.66 11.63
C PHE A 211 -14.66 -24.15 10.32
N ALA A 212 -15.41 -24.88 9.48
CA ALA A 212 -14.91 -25.29 8.17
C ALA A 212 -14.64 -24.11 7.25
N LEU A 213 -15.55 -23.11 7.21
CA LEU A 213 -15.38 -21.89 6.47
C LEU A 213 -14.19 -21.06 6.99
N LEU A 214 -14.08 -20.85 8.30
CA LEU A 214 -12.96 -20.18 8.91
C LEU A 214 -11.64 -20.82 8.52
N ASN A 215 -11.54 -22.15 8.62
CA ASN A 215 -10.31 -22.84 8.26
C ASN A 215 -10.01 -22.62 6.76
N ASN A 216 -10.90 -23.01 5.86
CA ASN A 216 -10.62 -23.02 4.42
C ASN A 216 -10.41 -21.62 3.82
N ARG A 217 -11.07 -20.58 4.35
CA ARG A 217 -11.02 -19.24 3.76
C ARG A 217 -10.03 -18.30 4.46
N ILE A 218 -9.75 -18.55 5.72
CA ILE A 218 -8.93 -17.66 6.54
C ILE A 218 -7.70 -18.37 7.08
N VAL A 219 -7.87 -19.36 7.97
CA VAL A 219 -6.76 -19.89 8.77
C VAL A 219 -5.77 -20.69 7.92
N ASP A 220 -6.24 -21.58 7.05
CA ASP A 220 -5.36 -22.42 6.25
C ASP A 220 -4.53 -21.57 5.26
N PRO A 221 -5.11 -20.59 4.50
CA PRO A 221 -4.31 -19.69 3.69
C PRO A 221 -3.33 -18.81 4.50
N LEU A 222 -3.71 -18.34 5.69
CA LEU A 222 -2.79 -17.57 6.53
C LEU A 222 -1.64 -18.43 7.08
N LEU A 223 -1.89 -19.71 7.38
CA LEU A 223 -0.88 -20.69 7.76
C LEU A 223 0.07 -21.00 6.60
N GLU A 224 -0.46 -21.27 5.41
CA GLU A 224 0.31 -21.58 4.20
C GLU A 224 1.26 -20.43 3.82
N ASN A 225 0.83 -19.18 4.05
CA ASN A 225 1.66 -18.00 3.84
C ASN A 225 2.57 -17.67 5.04
N GLY A 226 2.52 -18.44 6.12
CA GLY A 226 3.32 -18.22 7.31
C GLY A 226 2.95 -16.97 8.11
N TYR A 227 1.73 -16.45 7.97
CA TYR A 227 1.27 -15.24 8.67
C TYR A 227 0.78 -15.50 10.08
N VAL A 228 0.32 -16.71 10.36
CA VAL A 228 -0.14 -17.12 11.70
C VAL A 228 0.44 -18.47 12.09
N GLU A 229 0.46 -18.71 13.38
CA GLU A 229 0.69 -20.02 14.00
C GLU A 229 -0.57 -20.48 14.72
N VAL A 230 -0.79 -21.79 14.76
CA VAL A 230 -1.96 -22.38 15.44
C VAL A 230 -1.49 -23.43 16.42
N GLU A 231 -1.65 -23.16 17.69
CA GLU A 231 -1.25 -24.06 18.77
C GLU A 231 -2.45 -24.72 19.46
N PRO A 232 -2.40 -26.03 19.71
CA PRO A 232 -3.41 -26.70 20.52
C PRO A 232 -3.20 -26.40 22.01
N VAL A 233 -4.18 -25.78 22.67
CA VAL A 233 -4.17 -25.53 24.12
C VAL A 233 -5.37 -26.21 24.73
N GLY A 234 -5.16 -27.36 25.34
CA GLY A 234 -6.24 -28.20 25.90
C GLY A 234 -7.18 -28.72 24.79
N ARG A 235 -8.45 -28.27 24.82
CA ARG A 235 -9.46 -28.65 23.82
C ARG A 235 -9.67 -27.59 22.73
N THR A 236 -8.93 -26.49 22.80
CA THR A 236 -9.05 -25.34 21.89
C THR A 236 -7.80 -25.18 21.06
N LYS A 237 -7.89 -24.40 19.97
CA LYS A 237 -6.75 -24.01 19.15
C LYS A 237 -6.62 -22.48 19.24
N GLN A 238 -5.49 -22.04 19.74
CA GLN A 238 -5.10 -20.63 19.75
C GLN A 238 -4.44 -20.26 18.44
N VAL A 239 -4.58 -18.99 18.06
CA VAL A 239 -4.03 -18.44 16.82
C VAL A 239 -3.27 -17.17 17.15
N SER A 240 -1.98 -17.13 16.86
CA SER A 240 -1.09 -15.99 17.07
C SER A 240 -0.48 -15.50 15.78
N LEU A 241 -0.07 -14.24 15.73
CA LEU A 241 0.68 -13.70 14.61
C LEU A 241 2.14 -14.17 14.63
N THR A 242 2.67 -14.45 13.45
CA THR A 242 4.11 -14.52 13.26
C THR A 242 4.68 -13.11 12.98
N GLU A 243 6.00 -12.97 12.96
CA GLU A 243 6.66 -11.74 12.49
C GLU A 243 6.26 -11.43 11.03
N THR A 244 6.18 -12.46 10.17
CA THR A 244 5.72 -12.33 8.79
C THR A 244 4.26 -11.86 8.73
N GLY A 245 3.40 -12.35 9.63
CA GLY A 245 2.00 -11.92 9.73
C GLY A 245 1.84 -10.47 10.17
N ALA A 246 2.63 -10.04 11.15
CA ALA A 246 2.66 -8.64 11.57
C ALA A 246 3.13 -7.71 10.43
N ASN A 247 4.14 -8.14 9.67
CA ASN A 247 4.61 -7.41 8.49
C ASN A 247 3.56 -7.38 7.38
N ALA A 248 2.85 -8.49 7.13
CA ALA A 248 1.75 -8.54 6.16
C ALA A 248 0.60 -7.60 6.58
N LEU A 249 0.21 -7.59 7.86
CA LEU A 249 -0.80 -6.66 8.38
C LEU A 249 -0.39 -5.20 8.13
N ARG A 250 0.87 -4.85 8.42
CA ARG A 250 1.41 -3.52 8.17
C ARG A 250 1.40 -3.14 6.69
N ALA A 251 1.79 -4.08 5.82
CA ALA A 251 1.85 -3.88 4.37
C ALA A 251 0.47 -3.70 3.73
N PHE A 252 -0.55 -4.42 4.21
CA PHE A 252 -1.89 -4.44 3.62
C PHE A 252 -2.96 -3.75 4.48
N ARG A 253 -2.55 -2.86 5.39
CA ARG A 253 -3.45 -2.10 6.27
C ARG A 253 -4.52 -1.29 5.54
N HIS A 254 -4.28 -0.91 4.26
CA HIS A 254 -5.25 -0.21 3.41
C HIS A 254 -6.54 -1.03 3.18
N LYS A 255 -6.50 -2.35 3.35
CA LYS A 255 -7.68 -3.23 3.26
C LYS A 255 -8.53 -3.24 4.54
N LEU A 256 -8.10 -2.56 5.61
CA LEU A 256 -8.94 -2.35 6.78
C LEU A 256 -9.98 -1.27 6.46
N PRO A 257 -11.24 -1.44 6.93
CA PRO A 257 -12.24 -0.40 6.75
C PRO A 257 -11.71 0.90 7.35
N SER A 258 -11.76 1.98 6.56
CA SER A 258 -11.43 3.31 7.06
C SER A 258 -12.31 3.58 8.27
N SER A 259 -11.69 3.84 9.43
CA SER A 259 -12.43 4.35 10.58
C SER A 259 -13.12 5.62 10.09
N SER A 260 -14.44 5.53 9.85
CA SER A 260 -15.25 6.69 9.46
C SER A 260 -14.94 7.79 10.48
N LYS A 261 -14.37 8.89 9.98
CA LYS A 261 -14.28 10.12 10.76
C LYS A 261 -15.70 10.40 11.22
N SER A 262 -15.98 10.10 12.49
CA SER A 262 -17.18 10.60 13.15
C SER A 262 -17.16 12.10 13.04
N ALA A 263 -18.09 12.63 12.26
CA ALA A 263 -18.36 14.04 12.15
C ALA A 263 -18.92 14.58 13.48
#